data_486cddef39d911eab2e8910170043246
#
_entry.id   486cddef39d911eab2e8910170043246
#
_cell.length_a   1.000
_cell.length_b   1.000
_cell.length_c   1.000
_cell.angle_alpha   90.00
_cell.angle_beta   90.00
_cell.angle_gamma   90.00
#
_symmetry.space_group_name_H-M   'P 1'
#
loop_
_entity.id
_entity.type
_entity.pdbx_description
1 polymer ?
#
loop_
_entity_poly.entity_id
_entity_poly.type
_entity_poly.pdbx_seq_one_letter_code
_entity_poly.pdbx_strand_id
1 'polypeptide(L)'
;MKKLLALVLAVAMLMGMVSLAGAEEVQEITWMFWDDLDASSDLITQGFKQVIDRFNEDYAGKYHVTPITTQLEPYYTELNALVDAGKTPDVFICSPGPNLTDYVTPGVAAPLDEYLADGWKDTFASDAVFAQQTYDGKIYAIPLNTAAACVFYNKEIFEQAGVTVPTTYTELLDACEKIKAIGKTPITISAGTAWCLSMLAGYLCDREGVDLKALNEGTESWNNEKTIAAGNKLLELSQYFQETAAGDSNDDATTALYMGEAAILIQGSWAIGQMNGGNPDFEAKCGVFQFPAIEGGNDPARVIAKSDSLAMSSTTKYPEACIALMKYFTDDTAQKYTAEVGGKIPVTKVEYDADKAPAQLADVMKIFGAATGTFGFYNESLVSSDAGSYFDDQMVAIFQKTKTPEEAFQAIQDWYQDYFAKEAAKKAE
;
A
#
# COMPACT_ATOMS: atom_id res chain seq x y z
N MET A 1 -13.60 -23.39 8.90
CA MET A 1 -14.46 -24.27 8.06
C MET A 1 -15.95 -24.09 8.30
N LYS A 2 -16.53 -24.14 9.54
CA LYS A 2 -17.98 -23.98 9.74
C LYS A 2 -18.51 -22.54 9.56
N LYS A 3 -17.72 -21.50 9.78
CA LYS A 3 -18.10 -20.09 9.57
C LYS A 3 -17.99 -19.66 8.10
N LEU A 4 -17.04 -20.22 7.34
CA LEU A 4 -16.91 -20.00 5.88
C LEU A 4 -18.10 -20.59 5.11
N LEU A 5 -18.61 -21.75 5.55
CA LEU A 5 -19.78 -22.37 4.94
C LEU A 5 -21.07 -21.57 5.18
N ALA A 6 -21.17 -20.85 6.31
CA ALA A 6 -22.32 -20.02 6.64
C ALA A 6 -22.38 -18.75 5.78
N LEU A 7 -21.22 -18.15 5.43
CA LEU A 7 -21.15 -16.97 4.56
C LEU A 7 -21.55 -17.31 3.11
N VAL A 8 -21.11 -18.46 2.60
CA VAL A 8 -21.48 -18.95 1.26
C VAL A 8 -22.96 -19.27 1.13
N LEU A 9 -23.60 -19.73 2.21
CA LEU A 9 -25.06 -20.02 2.23
C LEU A 9 -25.90 -18.74 2.35
N ALA A 10 -25.43 -17.69 3.01
CA ALA A 10 -26.16 -16.43 3.12
C ALA A 10 -26.23 -15.68 1.77
N VAL A 11 -25.17 -15.72 0.97
CA VAL A 11 -25.16 -15.13 -0.38
C VAL A 11 -26.04 -15.91 -1.36
N ALA A 12 -26.21 -17.23 -1.18
CA ALA A 12 -27.05 -18.06 -2.05
C ALA A 12 -28.56 -17.95 -1.76
N MET A 13 -28.96 -17.47 -0.58
CA MET A 13 -30.41 -17.34 -0.21
C MET A 13 -31.01 -15.98 -0.58
N LEU A 14 -30.24 -14.97 -0.98
CA LEU A 14 -30.75 -13.67 -1.44
C LEU A 14 -31.13 -13.65 -2.94
N MET A 15 -30.85 -14.73 -3.68
CA MET A 15 -31.13 -14.81 -5.13
C MET A 15 -32.51 -15.41 -5.49
N GLY A 16 -33.45 -15.45 -4.58
CA GLY A 16 -34.78 -16.00 -4.87
C GLY A 16 -35.90 -15.14 -4.36
N MET A 17 -36.52 -14.44 -5.27
CA MET A 17 -37.88 -13.92 -5.40
C MET A 17 -37.95 -12.38 -5.58
N VAL A 18 -38.28 -11.95 -6.79
CA VAL A 18 -39.51 -11.32 -7.22
C VAL A 18 -39.39 -10.98 -8.71
N SER A 19 -39.99 -11.77 -9.59
CA SER A 19 -40.29 -11.36 -10.96
C SER A 19 -41.60 -10.57 -10.95
N LEU A 20 -41.50 -9.24 -11.05
CA LEU A 20 -42.61 -8.38 -11.44
C LEU A 20 -42.30 -7.88 -12.86
N ALA A 21 -43.23 -8.13 -13.75
CA ALA A 21 -43.14 -7.85 -15.16
C ALA A 21 -42.82 -6.34 -15.41
N GLY A 22 -41.70 -6.06 -16.03
CA GLY A 22 -41.37 -4.74 -16.62
C GLY A 22 -40.32 -3.89 -15.89
N ALA A 23 -39.79 -4.30 -14.74
CA ALA A 23 -38.61 -3.66 -14.17
C ALA A 23 -37.35 -4.37 -14.70
N GLU A 24 -36.39 -3.65 -15.26
CA GLU A 24 -35.06 -4.19 -15.51
C GLU A 24 -34.52 -4.74 -14.19
N GLU A 25 -33.95 -5.95 -14.23
CA GLU A 25 -33.35 -6.57 -13.03
C GLU A 25 -32.17 -5.71 -12.58
N VAL A 26 -32.13 -5.37 -11.30
CA VAL A 26 -31.02 -4.60 -10.74
C VAL A 26 -29.73 -5.39 -10.92
N GLN A 27 -28.73 -4.74 -11.54
CA GLN A 27 -27.42 -5.36 -11.74
C GLN A 27 -26.63 -5.30 -10.46
N GLU A 28 -26.56 -6.44 -9.76
CA GLU A 28 -25.81 -6.60 -8.52
C GLU A 28 -24.34 -6.87 -8.84
N ILE A 29 -23.43 -6.03 -8.35
CA ILE A 29 -21.98 -6.21 -8.45
C ILE A 29 -21.37 -6.30 -7.07
N THR A 30 -20.22 -6.95 -6.98
CA THR A 30 -19.44 -7.08 -5.75
C THR A 30 -18.16 -6.28 -5.84
N TRP A 31 -17.78 -5.65 -4.73
CA TRP A 31 -16.49 -4.99 -4.58
C TRP A 31 -15.76 -5.52 -3.36
N MET A 32 -14.54 -6.04 -3.55
CA MET A 32 -13.74 -6.57 -2.45
C MET A 32 -12.69 -5.56 -1.98
N PHE A 33 -12.63 -5.38 -0.65
CA PHE A 33 -11.80 -4.41 0.03
C PHE A 33 -11.20 -4.97 1.33
N TRP A 34 -10.03 -4.48 1.71
CA TRP A 34 -9.22 -4.99 2.83
C TRP A 34 -9.40 -4.27 4.17
N ASP A 35 -10.50 -3.61 4.41
CA ASP A 35 -10.80 -2.99 5.70
C ASP A 35 -12.31 -3.05 5.97
N ASP A 36 -12.72 -2.85 7.22
CA ASP A 36 -14.13 -2.83 7.62
C ASP A 36 -14.71 -1.43 7.38
N LEU A 37 -15.57 -1.31 6.39
CA LEU A 37 -16.21 -0.03 6.00
C LEU A 37 -17.07 0.59 7.11
N ASP A 38 -17.59 -0.20 8.03
CA ASP A 38 -18.51 0.27 9.09
C ASP A 38 -17.78 0.55 10.41
N ALA A 39 -16.69 -0.15 10.69
CA ALA A 39 -15.98 -0.08 11.97
C ALA A 39 -14.65 0.68 11.92
N SER A 40 -14.09 0.91 10.73
CA SER A 40 -12.78 1.55 10.59
C SER A 40 -12.79 3.01 11.03
N SER A 41 -11.77 3.39 11.81
CA SER A 41 -11.47 4.80 12.12
C SER A 41 -10.65 5.50 11.03
N ASP A 42 -10.11 4.76 10.05
CA ASP A 42 -9.37 5.34 8.94
C ASP A 42 -10.29 6.20 8.06
N LEU A 43 -9.94 7.47 7.95
CA LEU A 43 -10.74 8.45 7.21
C LEU A 43 -10.83 8.12 5.71
N ILE A 44 -9.84 7.45 5.13
CA ILE A 44 -9.91 7.01 3.73
C ILE A 44 -10.94 5.88 3.55
N THR A 45 -10.98 4.92 4.47
CA THR A 45 -11.97 3.84 4.47
C THR A 45 -13.38 4.40 4.62
N GLN A 46 -13.58 5.39 5.50
CA GLN A 46 -14.85 6.10 5.63
C GLN A 46 -15.25 6.84 4.33
N GLY A 47 -14.27 7.40 3.61
CA GLY A 47 -14.48 8.00 2.29
C GLY A 47 -14.95 6.97 1.26
N PHE A 48 -14.37 5.79 1.25
CA PHE A 48 -14.80 4.70 0.36
C PHE A 48 -16.22 4.23 0.67
N LYS A 49 -16.58 4.16 1.96
CA LYS A 49 -17.98 3.89 2.34
C LYS A 49 -18.94 4.94 1.77
N GLN A 50 -18.59 6.22 1.85
CA GLN A 50 -19.43 7.29 1.28
C GLN A 50 -19.58 7.15 -0.24
N VAL A 51 -18.53 6.71 -0.95
CA VAL A 51 -18.61 6.41 -2.39
C VAL A 51 -19.62 5.31 -2.67
N ILE A 52 -19.57 4.21 -1.90
CA ILE A 52 -20.49 3.06 -2.04
C ILE A 52 -21.93 3.48 -1.74
N ASP A 53 -22.15 4.18 -0.63
CA ASP A 53 -23.48 4.63 -0.22
C ASP A 53 -24.09 5.55 -1.30
N ARG A 54 -23.32 6.54 -1.79
CA ARG A 54 -23.73 7.46 -2.86
C ARG A 54 -24.01 6.72 -4.18
N PHE A 55 -23.15 5.77 -4.57
CA PHE A 55 -23.38 4.96 -5.77
C PHE A 55 -24.69 4.19 -5.70
N ASN A 56 -24.95 3.52 -4.58
CA ASN A 56 -26.17 2.75 -4.37
C ASN A 56 -27.44 3.63 -4.32
N GLU A 57 -27.33 4.86 -3.82
CA GLU A 57 -28.42 5.83 -3.82
C GLU A 57 -28.69 6.35 -5.24
N ASP A 58 -27.67 6.84 -5.95
CA ASP A 58 -27.81 7.48 -7.27
C ASP A 58 -28.23 6.48 -8.35
N TYR A 59 -27.82 5.22 -8.24
CA TYR A 59 -28.18 4.14 -9.19
C TYR A 59 -29.31 3.24 -8.69
N ALA A 60 -30.07 3.66 -7.66
CA ALA A 60 -31.17 2.87 -7.13
C ALA A 60 -32.11 2.33 -8.24
N GLY A 61 -32.31 1.02 -8.24
CA GLY A 61 -33.14 0.32 -9.24
C GLY A 61 -32.43 -0.03 -10.55
N LYS A 62 -31.17 0.37 -10.74
CA LYS A 62 -30.36 0.03 -11.93
C LYS A 62 -29.12 -0.78 -11.55
N TYR A 63 -28.26 -0.25 -10.68
CA TYR A 63 -27.05 -0.88 -10.19
C TYR A 63 -27.08 -0.93 -8.67
N HIS A 64 -26.47 -1.94 -8.10
CA HIS A 64 -26.21 -2.01 -6.66
C HIS A 64 -24.88 -2.69 -6.42
N VAL A 65 -24.03 -2.12 -5.55
CA VAL A 65 -22.77 -2.73 -5.15
C VAL A 65 -22.86 -3.26 -3.73
N THR A 66 -22.46 -4.52 -3.56
CA THR A 66 -22.32 -5.17 -2.25
C THR A 66 -20.83 -5.31 -1.92
N PRO A 67 -20.34 -4.63 -0.87
CA PRO A 67 -18.96 -4.78 -0.44
C PRO A 67 -18.70 -6.18 0.14
N ILE A 68 -17.51 -6.72 -0.16
CA ILE A 68 -16.91 -7.90 0.51
C ILE A 68 -15.72 -7.37 1.27
N THR A 69 -15.82 -7.28 2.59
CA THR A 69 -14.75 -6.73 3.43
C THR A 69 -14.02 -7.83 4.18
N THR A 70 -12.70 -7.67 4.32
CA THR A 70 -11.83 -8.54 5.09
C THR A 70 -10.75 -7.71 5.76
N GLN A 71 -9.79 -8.32 6.44
CA GLN A 71 -8.63 -7.62 6.99
C GLN A 71 -7.50 -7.60 5.99
N LEU A 72 -6.56 -6.66 6.15
CA LEU A 72 -5.46 -6.44 5.21
C LEU A 72 -4.59 -7.70 5.04
N GLU A 73 -4.19 -8.33 6.15
CA GLU A 73 -3.27 -9.48 6.10
C GLU A 73 -3.84 -10.70 5.36
N PRO A 74 -5.11 -11.14 5.56
CA PRO A 74 -5.68 -12.27 4.82
C PRO A 74 -6.23 -11.91 3.43
N TYR A 75 -6.24 -10.62 3.05
CA TYR A 75 -6.94 -10.15 1.84
C TYR A 75 -6.60 -10.95 0.57
N TYR A 76 -5.33 -11.04 0.22
CA TYR A 76 -4.92 -11.74 -1.01
C TYR A 76 -5.15 -13.26 -0.92
N THR A 77 -5.03 -13.85 0.28
CA THR A 77 -5.36 -15.27 0.48
C THR A 77 -6.84 -15.53 0.23
N GLU A 78 -7.72 -14.64 0.70
CA GLU A 78 -9.16 -14.75 0.53
C GLU A 78 -9.57 -14.44 -0.92
N LEU A 79 -8.99 -13.41 -1.54
CA LEU A 79 -9.22 -13.07 -2.95
C LEU A 79 -8.81 -14.25 -3.86
N ASN A 80 -7.64 -14.82 -3.66
CA ASN A 80 -7.17 -15.98 -4.43
C ASN A 80 -8.10 -17.19 -4.26
N ALA A 81 -8.59 -17.45 -3.04
CA ALA A 81 -9.55 -18.52 -2.81
C ALA A 81 -10.89 -18.29 -3.55
N LEU A 82 -11.33 -17.04 -3.69
CA LEU A 82 -12.51 -16.70 -4.48
C LEU A 82 -12.26 -16.86 -5.99
N VAL A 83 -11.09 -16.45 -6.47
CA VAL A 83 -10.66 -16.63 -7.88
C VAL A 83 -10.62 -18.12 -8.23
N ASP A 84 -9.97 -18.95 -7.40
CA ASP A 84 -9.86 -20.40 -7.62
C ASP A 84 -11.22 -21.10 -7.59
N ALA A 85 -12.17 -20.58 -6.81
CA ALA A 85 -13.54 -21.07 -6.76
C ALA A 85 -14.42 -20.59 -7.94
N GLY A 86 -13.90 -19.78 -8.87
CA GLY A 86 -14.65 -19.15 -9.96
C GLY A 86 -15.70 -18.13 -9.46
N LYS A 87 -15.42 -17.47 -8.33
CA LYS A 87 -16.27 -16.46 -7.67
C LYS A 87 -15.53 -15.14 -7.51
N THR A 88 -14.70 -14.80 -8.48
CA THR A 88 -13.96 -13.54 -8.48
C THR A 88 -14.92 -12.37 -8.23
N PRO A 89 -14.64 -11.47 -7.27
CA PRO A 89 -15.40 -10.24 -7.11
C PRO A 89 -15.42 -9.43 -8.41
N ASP A 90 -16.53 -8.75 -8.72
CA ASP A 90 -16.65 -7.98 -9.96
C ASP A 90 -15.63 -6.85 -10.04
N VAL A 91 -15.38 -6.19 -8.90
CA VAL A 91 -14.32 -5.20 -8.70
C VAL A 91 -13.55 -5.57 -7.44
N PHE A 92 -12.24 -5.44 -7.47
CA PHE A 92 -11.40 -5.69 -6.31
C PHE A 92 -10.24 -4.70 -6.24
N ILE A 93 -9.88 -4.32 -5.01
CA ILE A 93 -8.71 -3.46 -4.80
C ILE A 93 -7.43 -4.28 -4.96
N CYS A 94 -6.39 -3.69 -5.52
CA CYS A 94 -5.13 -4.37 -5.77
C CYS A 94 -3.95 -3.40 -5.68
N SER A 95 -2.89 -3.82 -4.98
CA SER A 95 -1.60 -3.16 -5.03
C SER A 95 -0.95 -3.36 -6.40
N PRO A 96 -0.10 -2.44 -6.85
CA PRO A 96 0.57 -2.55 -8.15
C PRO A 96 1.64 -3.65 -8.15
N GLY A 97 2.33 -3.78 -9.28
CA GLY A 97 3.42 -4.73 -9.45
C GLY A 97 2.95 -6.18 -9.53
N PRO A 98 3.68 -7.13 -8.95
CA PRO A 98 3.34 -8.55 -8.97
C PRO A 98 1.94 -8.85 -8.47
N ASN A 99 1.46 -8.15 -7.44
CA ASN A 99 0.11 -8.32 -6.90
C ASN A 99 -0.99 -8.11 -7.96
N LEU A 100 -0.80 -7.18 -8.89
CA LEU A 100 -1.72 -7.00 -10.01
C LEU A 100 -1.41 -7.98 -11.15
N THR A 101 -0.12 -8.26 -11.42
CA THR A 101 0.30 -9.16 -12.51
C THR A 101 -0.22 -10.58 -12.30
N ASP A 102 -0.35 -11.03 -11.06
CA ASP A 102 -0.90 -12.33 -10.70
C ASP A 102 -2.37 -12.50 -11.13
N TYR A 103 -3.11 -11.42 -11.35
CA TYR A 103 -4.46 -11.43 -11.91
C TYR A 103 -4.50 -11.09 -13.40
N VAL A 104 -3.52 -10.35 -13.92
CA VAL A 104 -3.41 -10.01 -15.35
C VAL A 104 -2.96 -11.22 -16.16
N THR A 105 -1.90 -11.90 -15.73
CA THR A 105 -1.29 -13.01 -16.48
C THR A 105 -2.26 -14.18 -16.72
N PRO A 106 -3.03 -14.66 -15.73
CA PRO A 106 -4.03 -15.70 -15.96
C PRO A 106 -5.34 -15.18 -16.59
N GLY A 107 -5.45 -13.88 -16.88
CA GLY A 107 -6.63 -13.29 -17.49
C GLY A 107 -7.81 -13.08 -16.53
N VAL A 108 -7.57 -13.01 -15.24
CA VAL A 108 -8.58 -12.71 -14.20
C VAL A 108 -8.99 -11.25 -14.24
N ALA A 109 -8.02 -10.33 -14.38
CA ALA A 109 -8.28 -8.90 -14.55
C ALA A 109 -8.54 -8.56 -16.01
N ALA A 110 -9.56 -7.73 -16.28
CA ALA A 110 -9.90 -7.24 -17.62
C ALA A 110 -9.07 -6.01 -17.99
N PRO A 111 -8.66 -5.83 -19.26
CA PRO A 111 -8.10 -4.57 -19.74
C PRO A 111 -9.18 -3.47 -19.76
N LEU A 112 -8.80 -2.24 -19.43
CA LEU A 112 -9.72 -1.11 -19.24
C LEU A 112 -9.60 -0.02 -20.31
N ASP A 113 -8.73 -0.18 -21.32
CA ASP A 113 -8.42 0.85 -22.32
C ASP A 113 -9.65 1.35 -23.07
N GLU A 114 -10.57 0.47 -23.43
CA GLU A 114 -11.79 0.84 -24.16
C GLU A 114 -12.72 1.75 -23.34
N TYR A 115 -12.77 1.56 -22.00
CA TYR A 115 -13.59 2.36 -21.10
C TYR A 115 -12.95 3.72 -20.74
N LEU A 116 -11.64 3.82 -20.92
CA LEU A 116 -10.88 5.06 -20.71
C LEU A 116 -10.94 5.99 -21.94
N ALA A 117 -11.33 5.47 -23.11
CA ALA A 117 -11.34 6.21 -24.36
C ALA A 117 -12.51 7.22 -24.50
N ASP A 118 -13.47 7.24 -23.57
CA ASP A 118 -14.62 8.15 -23.55
C ASP A 118 -14.30 9.55 -22.95
N GLY A 119 -13.03 9.84 -22.67
CA GLY A 119 -12.57 11.07 -22.02
C GLY A 119 -12.34 10.93 -20.52
N TRP A 120 -12.68 9.79 -19.92
CA TRP A 120 -12.41 9.53 -18.50
C TRP A 120 -10.91 9.59 -18.17
N LYS A 121 -10.06 9.07 -19.06
CA LYS A 121 -8.59 9.15 -18.90
C LYS A 121 -8.09 10.58 -18.76
N ASP A 122 -8.74 11.54 -19.43
CA ASP A 122 -8.34 12.95 -19.43
C ASP A 122 -8.58 13.64 -18.08
N THR A 123 -9.38 13.05 -17.19
CA THR A 123 -9.62 13.57 -15.84
C THR A 123 -8.44 13.31 -14.89
N PHE A 124 -7.59 12.33 -15.19
CA PHE A 124 -6.44 11.99 -14.37
C PHE A 124 -5.32 13.04 -14.50
N ALA A 125 -4.53 13.17 -13.43
CA ALA A 125 -3.49 14.20 -13.32
C ALA A 125 -2.45 14.12 -14.46
N SER A 126 -2.08 12.92 -14.87
CA SER A 126 -1.22 12.64 -16.01
C SER A 126 -1.29 11.17 -16.41
N ASP A 127 -0.76 10.80 -17.58
CA ASP A 127 -0.60 9.39 -17.97
C ASP A 127 0.33 8.60 -17.02
N ALA A 128 1.23 9.28 -16.31
CA ALA A 128 2.16 8.64 -15.40
C ALA A 128 1.46 7.94 -14.21
N VAL A 129 0.25 8.36 -13.83
CA VAL A 129 -0.50 7.71 -12.74
C VAL A 129 -0.88 6.27 -13.07
N PHE A 130 -0.92 5.90 -14.35
CA PHE A 130 -1.23 4.54 -14.82
C PHE A 130 0.02 3.66 -15.02
N ALA A 131 1.23 4.19 -14.77
CA ALA A 131 2.46 3.46 -15.08
C ALA A 131 2.56 2.11 -14.35
N GLN A 132 2.11 2.06 -13.09
CA GLN A 132 2.12 0.85 -12.27
C GLN A 132 0.94 -0.10 -12.57
N GLN A 133 -0.05 0.31 -13.33
CA GLN A 133 -1.25 -0.45 -13.72
C GLN A 133 -1.22 -0.90 -15.18
N THR A 134 -0.13 -0.60 -15.89
CA THR A 134 0.05 -0.91 -17.33
C THR A 134 0.94 -2.13 -17.52
N TYR A 135 0.42 -3.14 -18.22
CA TYR A 135 1.14 -4.36 -18.59
C TYR A 135 0.96 -4.62 -20.09
N ASP A 136 2.05 -4.91 -20.79
CA ASP A 136 2.07 -5.13 -22.23
C ASP A 136 1.32 -4.03 -23.03
N GLY A 137 1.44 -2.78 -22.55
CA GLY A 137 0.84 -1.60 -23.18
C GLY A 137 -0.67 -1.44 -22.95
N LYS A 138 -1.28 -2.23 -22.06
CA LYS A 138 -2.70 -2.13 -21.68
C LYS A 138 -2.83 -1.78 -20.18
N ILE A 139 -3.87 -1.02 -19.87
CA ILE A 139 -4.23 -0.64 -18.49
C ILE A 139 -5.20 -1.66 -17.92
N TYR A 140 -4.88 -2.25 -16.75
CA TYR A 140 -5.68 -3.30 -16.11
C TYR A 140 -6.30 -2.89 -14.78
N ALA A 141 -5.95 -1.72 -14.26
CA ALA A 141 -6.57 -1.20 -13.05
C ALA A 141 -6.63 0.32 -13.07
N ILE A 142 -7.56 0.88 -12.31
CA ILE A 142 -7.74 2.33 -12.12
C ILE A 142 -7.10 2.74 -10.81
N PRO A 143 -6.09 3.63 -10.80
CA PRO A 143 -5.49 4.12 -9.56
C PRO A 143 -6.51 4.93 -8.74
N LEU A 144 -6.53 4.73 -7.43
CA LEU A 144 -7.44 5.41 -6.50
C LEU A 144 -6.83 6.67 -5.89
N ASN A 145 -5.56 6.60 -5.58
CA ASN A 145 -4.76 7.66 -4.97
C ASN A 145 -3.28 7.32 -5.13
N THR A 146 -2.42 8.31 -4.89
CA THR A 146 -0.99 8.06 -4.75
C THR A 146 -0.61 8.21 -3.28
N ALA A 147 0.19 7.28 -2.77
CA ALA A 147 0.80 7.36 -1.46
C ALA A 147 2.33 7.44 -1.60
N ALA A 148 2.95 8.31 -0.80
CA ALA A 148 4.39 8.39 -0.66
C ALA A 148 4.79 7.94 0.74
N ALA A 149 5.81 7.08 0.86
CA ALA A 149 6.36 6.71 2.15
C ALA A 149 7.27 7.83 2.66
N CYS A 150 7.07 8.20 3.92
CA CYS A 150 7.79 9.27 4.59
C CYS A 150 8.14 8.85 6.02
N VAL A 151 8.78 9.73 6.74
CA VAL A 151 9.02 9.57 8.17
C VAL A 151 8.12 10.54 8.92
N PHE A 152 7.14 10.00 9.63
CA PHE A 152 6.28 10.77 10.54
C PHE A 152 6.92 10.84 11.92
N TYR A 153 6.79 11.99 12.58
CA TYR A 153 7.36 12.16 13.93
C TYR A 153 6.50 13.00 14.84
N ASN A 154 6.61 12.74 16.13
CA ASN A 154 5.97 13.51 17.18
C ASN A 154 6.85 14.71 17.57
N LYS A 155 6.40 15.94 17.20
CA LYS A 155 7.10 17.20 17.46
C LYS A 155 7.37 17.43 18.94
N GLU A 156 6.42 17.07 19.83
CA GLU A 156 6.56 17.26 21.27
C GLU A 156 7.66 16.37 21.86
N ILE A 157 7.77 15.11 21.40
CA ILE A 157 8.85 14.21 21.85
C ILE A 157 10.21 14.70 21.33
N PHE A 158 10.27 15.18 20.09
CA PHE A 158 11.50 15.75 19.52
C PHE A 158 11.95 16.98 20.31
N GLU A 159 11.02 17.88 20.66
CA GLU A 159 11.33 19.04 21.51
C GLU A 159 11.81 18.63 22.89
N GLN A 160 11.13 17.68 23.57
CA GLN A 160 11.53 17.17 24.88
C GLN A 160 12.92 16.53 24.87
N ALA A 161 13.27 15.84 23.79
CA ALA A 161 14.58 15.19 23.64
C ALA A 161 15.66 16.16 23.12
N GLY A 162 15.32 17.40 22.75
CA GLY A 162 16.24 18.35 22.14
C GLY A 162 16.77 17.88 20.78
N VAL A 163 15.91 17.22 20.00
CA VAL A 163 16.23 16.65 18.69
C VAL A 163 15.70 17.56 17.59
N THR A 164 16.50 17.78 16.56
CA THR A 164 16.08 18.36 15.29
C THR A 164 15.79 17.26 14.27
N VAL A 165 15.01 17.58 13.22
CA VAL A 165 14.73 16.63 12.13
C VAL A 165 16.04 16.14 11.50
N PRO A 166 16.32 14.82 11.54
CA PRO A 166 17.55 14.27 10.97
C PRO A 166 17.53 14.27 9.45
N THR A 167 18.64 14.63 8.83
CA THR A 167 18.85 14.66 7.39
C THR A 167 19.78 13.55 6.90
N THR A 168 20.55 12.98 7.84
CA THR A 168 21.46 11.85 7.58
C THR A 168 21.14 10.67 8.50
N TYR A 169 21.58 9.49 8.08
CA TYR A 169 21.41 8.27 8.89
C TYR A 169 22.10 8.38 10.26
N THR A 170 23.29 8.99 10.30
CA THR A 170 24.00 9.25 11.57
C THR A 170 23.19 10.16 12.50
N GLU A 171 22.58 11.23 11.95
CA GLU A 171 21.71 12.12 12.75
C GLU A 171 20.45 11.39 13.22
N LEU A 172 19.91 10.42 12.43
CA LEU A 172 18.78 9.59 12.86
C LEU A 172 19.16 8.72 14.07
N LEU A 173 20.34 8.09 14.04
CA LEU A 173 20.83 7.32 15.19
C LEU A 173 21.01 8.19 16.44
N ASP A 174 21.62 9.37 16.28
CA ASP A 174 21.79 10.34 17.39
C ASP A 174 20.44 10.80 17.96
N ALA A 175 19.44 10.99 17.08
CA ALA A 175 18.08 11.32 17.47
C ALA A 175 17.46 10.17 18.30
N CYS A 176 17.61 8.92 17.84
CA CYS A 176 17.11 7.74 18.53
C CYS A 176 17.74 7.61 19.93
N GLU A 177 19.04 7.81 20.08
CA GLU A 177 19.71 7.77 21.38
C GLU A 177 19.19 8.85 22.36
N LYS A 178 19.00 10.08 21.88
CA LYS A 178 18.44 11.17 22.70
C LYS A 178 17.01 10.91 23.13
N ILE A 179 16.18 10.38 22.22
CA ILE A 179 14.78 10.03 22.51
C ILE A 179 14.73 8.89 23.53
N LYS A 180 15.57 7.87 23.37
CA LYS A 180 15.70 6.77 24.32
C LYS A 180 16.15 7.25 25.70
N ALA A 181 17.05 8.24 25.77
CA ALA A 181 17.55 8.81 27.03
C ALA A 181 16.46 9.51 27.84
N ILE A 182 15.38 10.01 27.24
CA ILE A 182 14.21 10.57 27.94
C ILE A 182 13.14 9.52 28.26
N GLY A 183 13.41 8.22 28.01
CA GLY A 183 12.49 7.11 28.32
C GLY A 183 11.35 6.95 27.33
N LYS A 184 11.50 7.46 26.09
CA LYS A 184 10.53 7.26 25.00
C LYS A 184 11.02 6.23 23.99
N THR A 185 10.11 5.54 23.33
CA THR A 185 10.42 4.66 22.20
C THR A 185 10.85 5.52 21.01
N PRO A 186 12.08 5.33 20.47
CA PRO A 186 12.51 6.15 19.34
C PRO A 186 11.72 5.89 18.06
N ILE A 187 11.56 4.64 17.66
CA ILE A 187 10.90 4.24 16.40
C ILE A 187 9.82 3.21 16.70
N THR A 188 8.63 3.41 16.17
CA THR A 188 7.61 2.37 16.10
C THR A 188 7.53 1.79 14.70
N ILE A 189 7.42 0.48 14.61
CA ILE A 189 7.32 -0.27 13.35
C ILE A 189 6.59 -1.59 13.59
N SER A 190 5.94 -2.13 12.58
CA SER A 190 5.38 -3.47 12.63
C SER A 190 6.35 -4.47 11.99
N ALA A 191 6.61 -5.58 12.68
CA ALA A 191 7.20 -6.76 12.10
C ALA A 191 6.20 -7.94 12.06
N GLY A 192 5.06 -7.81 12.75
CA GLY A 192 3.90 -8.67 12.60
C GLY A 192 3.23 -8.49 11.23
N THR A 193 3.25 -7.26 10.70
CA THR A 193 2.92 -6.95 9.30
C THR A 193 4.24 -6.75 8.54
N ALA A 194 4.78 -7.82 7.99
CA ALA A 194 6.18 -7.93 7.53
C ALA A 194 6.58 -6.89 6.46
N TRP A 195 5.64 -6.47 5.58
CA TRP A 195 5.92 -5.46 4.56
C TRP A 195 6.35 -4.10 5.14
N CYS A 196 6.02 -3.78 6.41
CA CYS A 196 6.49 -2.56 7.07
C CYS A 196 8.02 -2.56 7.25
N LEU A 197 8.60 -3.72 7.63
CA LEU A 197 10.05 -3.88 7.67
C LEU A 197 10.67 -3.81 6.28
N SER A 198 10.02 -4.42 5.28
CA SER A 198 10.48 -4.41 3.89
C SER A 198 10.46 -3.01 3.28
N MET A 199 9.50 -2.15 3.67
CA MET A 199 9.49 -0.74 3.27
C MET A 199 10.70 0.00 3.83
N LEU A 200 11.02 -0.18 5.11
CA LEU A 200 12.24 0.37 5.71
C LEU A 200 13.50 -0.18 5.02
N ALA A 201 13.57 -1.50 4.80
CA ALA A 201 14.68 -2.13 4.10
C ALA A 201 14.82 -1.61 2.66
N GLY A 202 13.70 -1.35 1.98
CA GLY A 202 13.67 -0.71 0.65
C GLY A 202 14.34 0.66 0.66
N TYR A 203 14.04 1.50 1.65
CA TYR A 203 14.74 2.77 1.82
C TYR A 203 16.23 2.58 2.10
N LEU A 204 16.59 1.67 2.98
CA LEU A 204 17.99 1.38 3.28
C LEU A 204 18.75 0.89 2.05
N CYS A 205 18.15 -0.03 1.28
CA CYS A 205 18.72 -0.52 0.02
C CYS A 205 18.89 0.61 -1.02
N ASP A 206 17.85 1.44 -1.23
CA ASP A 206 17.94 2.57 -2.15
C ASP A 206 19.06 3.54 -1.71
N ARG A 207 19.12 3.87 -0.43
CA ARG A 207 20.16 4.78 0.11
C ARG A 207 21.56 4.20 0.04
N GLU A 208 21.73 2.87 0.13
CA GLU A 208 23.03 2.19 -0.12
C GLU A 208 23.37 2.08 -1.62
N GLY A 209 22.50 2.52 -2.51
CA GLY A 209 22.72 2.49 -3.96
C GLY A 209 22.54 1.12 -4.58
N VAL A 210 21.61 0.30 -4.03
CA VAL A 210 21.21 -0.97 -4.63
C VAL A 210 20.45 -0.72 -5.93
N ASP A 211 20.83 -1.41 -6.99
CA ASP A 211 20.09 -1.41 -8.26
C ASP A 211 19.08 -2.57 -8.29
N LEU A 212 17.85 -2.27 -7.86
CA LEU A 212 16.77 -3.26 -7.82
C LEU A 212 16.47 -3.86 -9.21
N LYS A 213 16.64 -3.07 -10.27
CA LYS A 213 16.43 -3.57 -11.63
C LYS A 213 17.47 -4.64 -11.99
N ALA A 214 18.75 -4.37 -11.71
CA ALA A 214 19.81 -5.32 -11.94
C ALA A 214 19.64 -6.62 -11.14
N LEU A 215 19.15 -6.51 -9.90
CA LEU A 215 18.80 -7.66 -9.06
C LEU A 215 17.65 -8.49 -9.67
N ASN A 216 16.57 -7.83 -10.10
CA ASN A 216 15.43 -8.49 -10.73
C ASN A 216 15.77 -9.12 -12.09
N GLU A 217 16.70 -8.55 -12.83
CA GLU A 217 17.20 -9.11 -14.09
C GLU A 217 18.24 -10.22 -13.89
N GLY A 218 18.71 -10.45 -12.65
CA GLY A 218 19.75 -11.41 -12.31
C GLY A 218 21.14 -11.04 -12.83
N THR A 219 21.35 -9.77 -13.19
CA THR A 219 22.65 -9.23 -13.64
C THR A 219 23.54 -8.81 -12.47
N GLU A 220 22.96 -8.60 -11.29
CA GLU A 220 23.65 -8.47 -10.01
C GLU A 220 23.15 -9.54 -9.01
N SER A 221 24.00 -9.87 -8.04
CA SER A 221 23.65 -10.78 -6.96
C SER A 221 22.94 -10.06 -5.84
N TRP A 222 21.90 -10.69 -5.26
CA TRP A 222 21.29 -10.22 -4.01
C TRP A 222 22.27 -10.24 -2.83
N ASN A 223 23.21 -11.17 -2.79
CA ASN A 223 24.26 -11.20 -1.78
C ASN A 223 25.45 -10.35 -2.23
N ASN A 224 25.36 -9.03 -2.09
CA ASN A 224 26.37 -8.05 -2.41
C ASN A 224 26.61 -7.08 -1.24
N GLU A 225 27.69 -6.30 -1.31
CA GLU A 225 28.09 -5.38 -0.22
C GLU A 225 27.02 -4.37 0.13
N LYS A 226 26.24 -3.87 -0.85
CA LYS A 226 25.21 -2.83 -0.63
C LYS A 226 23.99 -3.39 0.08
N THR A 227 23.49 -4.55 -0.36
CA THR A 227 22.34 -5.20 0.29
C THR A 227 22.69 -5.64 1.71
N ILE A 228 23.89 -6.19 1.92
CA ILE A 228 24.40 -6.54 3.25
C ILE A 228 24.51 -5.31 4.14
N ALA A 229 25.02 -4.17 3.61
CA ALA A 229 25.09 -2.91 4.36
C ALA A 229 23.69 -2.42 4.75
N ALA A 230 22.70 -2.50 3.86
CA ALA A 230 21.31 -2.16 4.15
C ALA A 230 20.74 -3.06 5.26
N GLY A 231 20.97 -4.38 5.19
CA GLY A 231 20.56 -5.33 6.23
C GLY A 231 21.21 -5.06 7.59
N ASN A 232 22.49 -4.71 7.61
CA ASN A 232 23.18 -4.31 8.84
C ASN A 232 22.58 -3.04 9.45
N LYS A 233 22.17 -2.06 8.63
CA LYS A 233 21.48 -0.86 9.11
C LYS A 233 20.07 -1.16 9.64
N LEU A 234 19.35 -2.09 9.01
CA LEU A 234 18.07 -2.57 9.55
C LEU A 234 18.27 -3.19 10.94
N LEU A 235 19.28 -4.04 11.09
CA LEU A 235 19.63 -4.66 12.38
C LEU A 235 20.07 -3.62 13.41
N GLU A 236 20.82 -2.58 13.01
CA GLU A 236 21.23 -1.48 13.88
C GLU A 236 20.01 -0.65 14.32
N LEU A 237 19.09 -0.30 13.42
CA LEU A 237 17.88 0.44 13.78
C LEU A 237 16.94 -0.38 14.69
N SER A 238 16.95 -1.71 14.58
CA SER A 238 16.06 -2.57 15.36
C SER A 238 16.22 -2.44 16.87
N GLN A 239 17.36 -1.96 17.36
CA GLN A 239 17.59 -1.70 18.79
C GLN A 239 16.80 -0.51 19.36
N TYR A 240 16.19 0.29 18.46
CA TYR A 240 15.38 1.47 18.78
C TYR A 240 13.89 1.24 18.58
N PHE A 241 13.50 0.04 18.14
CA PHE A 241 12.08 -0.30 17.96
C PHE A 241 11.43 -0.64 19.30
N GLN A 242 10.10 -0.52 19.37
CA GLN A 242 9.34 -0.98 20.52
C GLN A 242 9.52 -2.50 20.75
N GLU A 243 9.46 -2.93 22.01
CA GLU A 243 9.67 -4.35 22.38
C GLU A 243 8.63 -5.29 21.77
N THR A 244 7.44 -4.79 21.47
CA THR A 244 6.30 -5.54 20.90
C THR A 244 6.36 -5.65 19.38
N ALA A 245 7.30 -5.00 18.69
CA ALA A 245 7.36 -4.88 17.23
C ALA A 245 7.19 -6.21 16.48
N ALA A 246 7.65 -7.33 17.05
CA ALA A 246 7.55 -8.66 16.43
C ALA A 246 6.10 -9.15 16.29
N GLY A 247 5.18 -8.68 17.13
CA GLY A 247 3.78 -9.07 17.15
C GLY A 247 2.81 -7.95 16.79
N ASP A 248 3.29 -6.71 16.77
CA ASP A 248 2.45 -5.56 16.47
C ASP A 248 2.02 -5.57 15.00
N SER A 249 0.76 -5.25 14.76
CA SER A 249 0.22 -4.96 13.44
C SER A 249 0.67 -3.57 12.95
N ASN A 250 0.43 -3.28 11.67
CA ASN A 250 0.59 -1.93 11.11
C ASN A 250 -0.20 -0.88 11.91
N ASP A 251 -1.41 -1.22 12.34
CA ASP A 251 -2.28 -0.33 13.10
C ASP A 251 -1.77 -0.08 14.51
N ASP A 252 -1.21 -1.10 15.17
CA ASP A 252 -0.58 -0.95 16.49
C ASP A 252 0.62 0.01 16.43
N ALA A 253 1.49 -0.17 15.41
CA ALA A 253 2.64 0.71 15.22
C ALA A 253 2.23 2.17 14.96
N THR A 254 1.20 2.39 14.14
CA THR A 254 0.67 3.73 13.86
C THR A 254 0.04 4.33 15.11
N THR A 255 -0.70 3.53 15.89
CA THR A 255 -1.32 3.92 17.16
C THR A 255 -0.28 4.40 18.16
N ALA A 256 0.83 3.70 18.31
CA ALA A 256 1.91 4.09 19.23
C ALA A 256 2.46 5.49 18.93
N LEU A 257 2.52 5.90 17.65
CA LEU A 257 2.95 7.26 17.29
C LEU A 257 1.93 8.31 17.74
N TYR A 258 0.66 8.19 17.34
CA TYR A 258 -0.33 9.23 17.62
C TYR A 258 -0.79 9.25 19.08
N MET A 259 -0.56 8.19 19.85
CA MET A 259 -0.74 8.18 21.30
C MET A 259 0.47 8.77 22.06
N GLY A 260 1.57 9.10 21.37
CA GLY A 260 2.77 9.67 21.96
C GLY A 260 3.61 8.67 22.77
N GLU A 261 3.48 7.39 22.47
CA GLU A 261 4.28 6.31 23.03
C GLU A 261 5.63 6.19 22.31
N ALA A 262 5.63 6.47 21.01
CA ALA A 262 6.81 6.48 20.15
C ALA A 262 7.01 7.83 19.46
N ALA A 263 8.26 8.11 19.06
CA ALA A 263 8.64 9.38 18.47
C ALA A 263 8.60 9.41 16.95
N ILE A 264 8.91 8.30 16.28
CA ILE A 264 9.09 8.18 14.83
C ILE A 264 8.32 6.97 14.32
N LEU A 265 7.66 7.13 13.15
CA LEU A 265 7.06 6.06 12.35
C LEU A 265 7.51 6.22 10.91
N ILE A 266 8.13 5.21 10.32
CA ILE A 266 8.39 5.16 8.88
C ILE A 266 7.19 4.50 8.22
N GLN A 267 6.38 5.27 7.46
CA GLN A 267 5.12 4.76 6.90
C GLN A 267 4.70 5.57 5.67
N GLY A 268 3.76 5.03 4.91
CA GLY A 268 3.15 5.75 3.80
C GLY A 268 2.14 6.80 4.24
N SER A 269 1.82 7.73 3.36
CA SER A 269 0.85 8.80 3.62
C SER A 269 -0.57 8.31 3.91
N TRP A 270 -0.88 7.03 3.69
CA TRP A 270 -2.14 6.42 4.15
C TRP A 270 -2.30 6.47 5.67
N ALA A 271 -1.21 6.50 6.44
CA ALA A 271 -1.28 6.59 7.89
C ALA A 271 -1.88 7.92 8.39
N ILE A 272 -1.93 8.97 7.55
CA ILE A 272 -2.51 10.28 7.91
C ILE A 272 -3.99 10.12 8.28
N GLY A 273 -4.77 9.45 7.45
CA GLY A 273 -6.19 9.19 7.72
C GLY A 273 -6.42 8.44 9.02
N GLN A 274 -5.62 7.41 9.27
CA GLN A 274 -5.68 6.61 10.48
C GLN A 274 -5.27 7.44 11.72
N MET A 275 -4.16 8.18 11.66
CA MET A 275 -3.69 9.02 12.77
C MET A 275 -4.71 10.08 13.16
N ASN A 276 -5.25 10.80 12.17
CA ASN A 276 -6.18 11.91 12.41
C ASN A 276 -7.58 11.40 12.78
N GLY A 277 -7.99 10.23 12.27
CA GLY A 277 -9.22 9.57 12.68
C GLY A 277 -9.14 9.01 14.11
N GLY A 278 -7.99 8.43 14.49
CA GLY A 278 -7.77 7.88 15.82
C GLY A 278 -7.50 8.94 16.90
N ASN A 279 -6.82 10.03 16.53
CA ASN A 279 -6.51 11.15 17.44
C ASN A 279 -6.43 12.48 16.67
N PRO A 280 -7.54 13.21 16.51
CA PRO A 280 -7.54 14.48 15.78
C PRO A 280 -6.58 15.54 16.34
N ASP A 281 -6.31 15.51 17.66
CA ASP A 281 -5.38 16.46 18.30
C ASP A 281 -3.91 16.19 17.93
N PHE A 282 -3.62 15.03 17.33
CA PHE A 282 -2.26 14.67 16.92
C PHE A 282 -1.83 15.36 15.63
N GLU A 283 -2.74 15.81 14.79
CA GLU A 283 -2.42 16.50 13.54
C GLU A 283 -1.44 17.66 13.76
N ALA A 284 -1.71 18.54 14.71
CA ALA A 284 -0.83 19.68 15.04
C ALA A 284 0.54 19.26 15.58
N LYS A 285 0.62 18.08 16.22
CA LYS A 285 1.82 17.52 16.85
C LYS A 285 2.65 16.65 15.90
N CYS A 286 2.08 16.24 14.77
CA CYS A 286 2.75 15.43 13.78
C CYS A 286 3.55 16.31 12.82
N GLY A 287 4.79 15.90 12.54
CA GLY A 287 5.59 16.43 11.45
C GLY A 287 5.95 15.30 10.49
N VAL A 288 6.40 15.68 9.30
CA VAL A 288 6.81 14.72 8.26
C VAL A 288 8.15 15.15 7.71
N PHE A 289 9.04 14.19 7.51
CA PHE A 289 10.30 14.42 6.81
C PHE A 289 10.66 13.24 5.90
N GLN A 290 11.57 13.49 4.99
CA GLN A 290 12.05 12.50 4.05
C GLN A 290 13.02 11.54 4.73
N PHE A 291 13.01 10.24 4.33
CA PHE A 291 13.98 9.28 4.87
C PHE A 291 15.41 9.77 4.64
N PRO A 292 16.25 9.79 5.70
CA PRO A 292 17.56 10.43 5.68
C PRO A 292 18.53 9.87 4.65
N ALA A 293 19.51 10.68 4.27
CA ALA A 293 20.60 10.27 3.40
C ALA A 293 21.57 9.32 4.09
N ILE A 294 22.14 8.39 3.32
CA ILE A 294 23.31 7.59 3.71
C ILE A 294 24.53 8.13 2.94
N GLU A 295 25.64 8.37 3.64
CA GLU A 295 26.85 8.91 3.02
C GLU A 295 27.39 7.97 1.94
N GLY A 296 27.63 8.51 0.73
CA GLY A 296 28.11 7.74 -0.42
C GLY A 296 27.02 6.94 -1.16
N GLY A 297 25.76 7.01 -0.71
CA GLY A 297 24.65 6.32 -1.31
C GLY A 297 23.95 7.09 -2.43
N ASN A 298 22.76 6.67 -2.79
CA ASN A 298 21.92 7.32 -3.81
C ASN A 298 21.39 8.68 -3.34
N ASP A 299 20.85 9.43 -4.30
CA ASP A 299 20.18 10.71 -4.05
C ASP A 299 19.05 10.53 -3.01
N PRO A 300 19.14 11.20 -1.85
CA PRO A 300 18.14 11.09 -0.79
C PRO A 300 16.77 11.69 -1.18
N ALA A 301 16.68 12.45 -2.28
CA ALA A 301 15.41 12.96 -2.77
C ALA A 301 14.56 11.92 -3.52
N ARG A 302 15.02 10.67 -3.64
CA ARG A 302 14.18 9.55 -4.15
C ARG A 302 13.17 9.11 -3.08
N VAL A 303 11.94 8.81 -3.50
CA VAL A 303 10.81 8.50 -2.59
C VAL A 303 10.13 7.20 -3.00
N ILE A 304 9.80 6.35 -2.02
CA ILE A 304 8.90 5.23 -2.26
C ILE A 304 7.50 5.79 -2.53
N ALA A 305 6.89 5.38 -3.65
CA ALA A 305 5.53 5.76 -4.00
C ALA A 305 4.78 4.59 -4.63
N LYS A 306 3.48 4.50 -4.33
CA LYS A 306 2.58 3.54 -4.95
C LYS A 306 1.18 4.11 -5.09
N SER A 307 0.38 3.47 -5.94
CA SER A 307 -1.05 3.74 -6.11
C SER A 307 -1.82 2.44 -5.99
N ASP A 308 -2.58 2.26 -4.92
CA ASP A 308 -3.56 1.18 -4.87
C ASP A 308 -4.65 1.43 -5.90
N SER A 309 -5.19 0.37 -6.48
CA SER A 309 -5.99 0.45 -7.69
C SER A 309 -7.19 -0.47 -7.65
N LEU A 310 -8.20 -0.18 -8.44
CA LEU A 310 -9.35 -1.05 -8.68
C LEU A 310 -9.15 -1.83 -9.97
N ALA A 311 -9.13 -3.15 -9.88
CA ALA A 311 -9.19 -4.06 -11.01
C ALA A 311 -10.62 -4.56 -11.20
N MET A 312 -11.00 -4.83 -12.47
CA MET A 312 -12.28 -5.40 -12.84
C MET A 312 -12.09 -6.87 -13.25
N SER A 313 -12.94 -7.74 -12.75
CA SER A 313 -12.96 -9.14 -13.16
C SER A 313 -13.29 -9.27 -14.65
N SER A 314 -12.51 -10.07 -15.38
CA SER A 314 -12.78 -10.39 -16.79
C SER A 314 -14.04 -11.23 -17.00
N THR A 315 -14.56 -11.82 -15.93
CA THR A 315 -15.75 -12.68 -15.92
C THR A 315 -17.00 -11.99 -15.37
N THR A 316 -16.92 -10.70 -15.02
CA THR A 316 -18.11 -9.94 -14.59
C THR A 316 -19.19 -9.95 -15.66
N LYS A 317 -20.44 -10.05 -15.23
CA LYS A 317 -21.59 -9.96 -16.13
C LYS A 317 -22.04 -8.52 -16.38
N TYR A 318 -21.55 -7.59 -15.58
CA TYR A 318 -22.01 -6.20 -15.55
C TYR A 318 -20.85 -5.19 -15.63
N PRO A 319 -20.04 -5.23 -16.71
CA PRO A 319 -18.86 -4.36 -16.83
C PRO A 319 -19.22 -2.87 -16.76
N GLU A 320 -20.36 -2.46 -17.32
CA GLU A 320 -20.81 -1.05 -17.27
C GLU A 320 -21.10 -0.59 -15.85
N ALA A 321 -21.66 -1.46 -14.98
CA ALA A 321 -21.88 -1.14 -13.58
C ALA A 321 -20.54 -1.04 -12.83
N CYS A 322 -19.58 -1.93 -13.11
CA CYS A 322 -18.23 -1.88 -12.54
C CYS A 322 -17.51 -0.58 -12.92
N ILE A 323 -17.55 -0.20 -14.19
CA ILE A 323 -16.94 1.05 -14.66
C ILE A 323 -17.63 2.28 -14.06
N ALA A 324 -18.96 2.26 -13.94
CA ALA A 324 -19.67 3.33 -13.25
C ALA A 324 -19.20 3.48 -11.79
N LEU A 325 -19.02 2.35 -11.06
CA LEU A 325 -18.47 2.36 -9.70
C LEU A 325 -17.04 2.93 -9.66
N MET A 326 -16.15 2.48 -10.56
CA MET A 326 -14.78 2.99 -10.62
C MET A 326 -14.72 4.49 -10.91
N LYS A 327 -15.65 5.02 -11.74
CA LYS A 327 -15.79 6.46 -11.98
C LYS A 327 -16.21 7.21 -10.74
N TYR A 328 -17.03 6.63 -9.86
CA TYR A 328 -17.41 7.23 -8.57
C TYR A 328 -16.22 7.33 -7.59
N PHE A 329 -15.31 6.36 -7.60
CA PHE A 329 -14.08 6.42 -6.81
C PHE A 329 -13.09 7.48 -7.32
N THR A 330 -13.21 7.89 -8.58
CA THR A 330 -12.28 8.84 -9.23
C THR A 330 -12.94 10.16 -9.63
N ASP A 331 -14.19 10.40 -9.23
CA ASP A 331 -14.85 11.68 -9.43
C ASP A 331 -14.34 12.77 -8.47
N ASP A 332 -14.69 13.99 -8.76
CA ASP A 332 -14.26 15.17 -7.96
C ASP A 332 -14.64 15.05 -6.48
N THR A 333 -15.81 14.46 -6.17
CA THR A 333 -16.28 14.31 -4.79
C THR A 333 -15.38 13.37 -3.99
N ALA A 334 -15.09 12.19 -4.55
CA ALA A 334 -14.23 11.20 -3.93
C ALA A 334 -12.78 11.69 -3.84
N GLN A 335 -12.26 12.33 -4.89
CA GLN A 335 -10.88 12.79 -4.95
C GLN A 335 -10.63 14.04 -4.08
N LYS A 336 -11.63 14.91 -3.90
CA LYS A 336 -11.59 15.97 -2.88
C LYS A 336 -11.52 15.40 -1.47
N TYR A 337 -12.37 14.44 -1.16
CA TYR A 337 -12.34 13.77 0.13
C TYR A 337 -10.99 13.09 0.38
N THR A 338 -10.43 12.44 -0.64
CA THR A 338 -9.10 11.82 -0.59
C THR A 338 -8.01 12.80 -0.16
N ALA A 339 -8.04 14.04 -0.66
CA ALA A 339 -7.07 15.07 -0.31
C ALA A 339 -7.43 15.81 1.00
N GLU A 340 -8.67 16.33 1.11
CA GLU A 340 -9.09 17.23 2.18
C GLU A 340 -9.31 16.51 3.53
N VAL A 341 -9.60 15.21 3.50
CA VAL A 341 -9.89 14.42 4.70
C VAL A 341 -8.97 13.20 4.82
N GLY A 342 -8.85 12.43 3.75
CA GLY A 342 -8.10 11.17 3.75
C GLY A 342 -6.58 11.31 3.81
N GLY A 343 -6.04 12.51 3.55
CA GLY A 343 -4.61 12.79 3.63
C GLY A 343 -3.75 12.09 2.56
N LYS A 344 -4.35 11.71 1.42
CA LYS A 344 -3.64 11.07 0.29
C LYS A 344 -3.60 11.99 -0.93
N ILE A 345 -2.64 11.76 -1.81
CA ILE A 345 -2.47 12.52 -3.06
C ILE A 345 -3.53 12.05 -4.05
N PRO A 346 -4.44 12.93 -4.54
CA PRO A 346 -5.42 12.58 -5.53
C PRO A 346 -4.77 12.22 -6.87
N VAL A 347 -5.38 11.31 -7.62
CA VAL A 347 -4.88 10.88 -8.94
C VAL A 347 -5.50 11.64 -10.10
N THR A 348 -6.53 12.46 -9.84
CA THR A 348 -7.21 13.26 -10.86
C THR A 348 -6.83 14.74 -10.77
N LYS A 349 -7.24 15.52 -11.77
CA LYS A 349 -7.05 16.99 -11.85
C LYS A 349 -8.01 17.76 -10.93
N VAL A 350 -8.45 17.14 -9.84
CA VAL A 350 -9.39 17.76 -8.92
C VAL A 350 -8.77 18.97 -8.25
N GLU A 351 -9.52 20.07 -8.17
CA GLU A 351 -9.19 21.20 -7.32
C GLU A 351 -9.76 20.95 -5.91
N TYR A 352 -8.92 21.03 -4.90
CA TYR A 352 -9.27 20.87 -3.50
C TYR A 352 -8.78 22.06 -2.67
N ASP A 353 -9.39 22.26 -1.52
CA ASP A 353 -9.03 23.32 -0.58
C ASP A 353 -7.87 22.87 0.31
N ALA A 354 -6.67 23.36 0.02
CA ALA A 354 -5.46 23.00 0.76
C ALA A 354 -5.54 23.39 2.26
N ASP A 355 -6.36 24.38 2.64
CA ASP A 355 -6.56 24.78 4.05
C ASP A 355 -7.43 23.76 4.82
N LYS A 356 -8.13 22.88 4.11
CA LYS A 356 -8.89 21.77 4.71
C LYS A 356 -8.10 20.46 4.74
N ALA A 357 -7.08 20.35 3.90
CA ALA A 357 -6.26 19.16 3.86
C ALA A 357 -5.43 19.03 5.14
N PRO A 358 -5.19 17.80 5.63
CA PRO A 358 -4.32 17.58 6.78
C PRO A 358 -2.94 18.24 6.60
N ALA A 359 -2.42 18.86 7.64
CA ALA A 359 -1.11 19.54 7.60
C ALA A 359 0.02 18.57 7.17
N GLN A 360 -0.08 17.31 7.57
CA GLN A 360 0.87 16.27 7.17
C GLN A 360 0.88 16.05 5.65
N LEU A 361 -0.28 16.17 4.98
CA LEU A 361 -0.34 16.02 3.51
C LEU A 361 0.44 17.13 2.80
N ALA A 362 0.41 18.36 3.32
CA ALA A 362 1.20 19.46 2.75
C ALA A 362 2.71 19.16 2.79
N ASP A 363 3.21 18.59 3.89
CA ASP A 363 4.60 18.16 4.01
C ASP A 363 4.91 16.99 3.05
N VAL A 364 4.02 15.99 2.96
CA VAL A 364 4.16 14.88 2.00
C VAL A 364 4.20 15.39 0.56
N MET A 365 3.29 16.29 0.18
CA MET A 365 3.25 16.89 -1.15
C MET A 365 4.52 17.67 -1.48
N LYS A 366 5.10 18.37 -0.49
CA LYS A 366 6.39 19.05 -0.65
C LYS A 366 7.53 18.07 -0.89
N ILE A 367 7.58 16.98 -0.13
CA ILE A 367 8.58 15.92 -0.30
C ILE A 367 8.42 15.26 -1.68
N PHE A 368 7.20 14.85 -2.02
CA PHE A 368 6.89 14.19 -3.28
C PHE A 368 7.14 15.10 -4.49
N GLY A 369 6.78 16.38 -4.41
CA GLY A 369 7.01 17.37 -5.46
C GLY A 369 8.49 17.75 -5.66
N ALA A 370 9.33 17.57 -4.63
CA ALA A 370 10.76 17.76 -4.70
C ALA A 370 11.53 16.48 -5.09
N ALA A 371 10.82 15.34 -5.22
CA ALA A 371 11.45 14.06 -5.49
C ALA A 371 12.14 14.07 -6.87
N THR A 372 13.37 13.62 -6.91
CA THR A 372 14.17 13.44 -8.15
C THR A 372 13.81 12.13 -8.87
N GLY A 373 13.09 11.24 -8.21
CA GLY A 373 12.57 10.00 -8.73
C GLY A 373 11.75 9.25 -7.69
N THR A 374 10.93 8.32 -8.17
CA THR A 374 10.18 7.40 -7.32
C THR A 374 10.63 5.97 -7.53
N PHE A 375 10.43 5.13 -6.54
CA PHE A 375 10.58 3.69 -6.64
C PHE A 375 9.45 3.00 -5.86
N GLY A 376 9.15 1.75 -6.22
CA GLY A 376 8.09 0.98 -5.54
C GLY A 376 8.57 0.36 -4.23
N PHE A 377 7.65 -0.17 -3.48
CA PHE A 377 7.98 -1.06 -2.36
C PHE A 377 8.75 -2.27 -2.88
N TYR A 378 9.80 -2.67 -2.19
CA TYR A 378 10.63 -3.78 -2.67
C TYR A 378 9.79 -5.06 -2.83
N ASN A 379 9.02 -5.45 -1.83
CA ASN A 379 8.16 -6.63 -1.90
C ASN A 379 7.11 -6.58 -3.03
N GLU A 380 6.67 -5.37 -3.45
CA GLU A 380 5.74 -5.15 -4.58
C GLU A 380 6.46 -4.85 -5.91
N SER A 381 7.80 -4.91 -5.95
CA SER A 381 8.63 -4.55 -7.10
C SER A 381 9.57 -5.67 -7.52
N LEU A 382 9.46 -6.85 -6.91
CA LEU A 382 10.26 -8.02 -7.25
C LEU A 382 9.63 -8.79 -8.43
N VAL A 383 10.27 -9.89 -8.83
CA VAL A 383 9.88 -10.67 -10.03
C VAL A 383 8.53 -11.40 -9.89
N SER A 384 8.03 -11.58 -8.68
CA SER A 384 6.72 -12.18 -8.37
C SER A 384 6.26 -11.81 -6.96
N SER A 385 4.98 -12.03 -6.64
CA SER A 385 4.45 -11.89 -5.28
C SER A 385 5.10 -12.86 -4.29
N ASP A 386 5.43 -14.08 -4.74
CA ASP A 386 6.20 -15.05 -3.94
C ASP A 386 7.59 -14.52 -3.58
N ALA A 387 8.27 -13.84 -4.52
CA ALA A 387 9.56 -13.18 -4.24
C ALA A 387 9.41 -12.09 -3.20
N GLY A 388 8.32 -11.31 -3.31
CA GLY A 388 7.97 -10.26 -2.35
C GLY A 388 7.76 -10.81 -0.95
N SER A 389 6.92 -11.83 -0.80
CA SER A 389 6.66 -12.50 0.48
C SER A 389 7.95 -13.12 1.05
N TYR A 390 8.77 -13.71 0.19
CA TYR A 390 10.05 -14.27 0.63
C TYR A 390 11.03 -13.19 1.11
N PHE A 391 11.07 -12.03 0.45
CA PHE A 391 11.85 -10.88 0.91
C PHE A 391 11.37 -10.39 2.27
N ASP A 392 10.05 -10.27 2.46
CA ASP A 392 9.43 -9.89 3.73
C ASP A 392 9.88 -10.84 4.86
N ASP A 393 9.84 -12.14 4.65
CA ASP A 393 10.30 -13.16 5.61
C ASP A 393 11.79 -13.00 5.96
N GLN A 394 12.65 -12.68 4.97
CA GLN A 394 14.07 -12.47 5.24
C GLN A 394 14.34 -11.21 6.04
N MET A 395 13.58 -10.12 5.82
CA MET A 395 13.70 -8.89 6.63
C MET A 395 13.26 -9.14 8.08
N VAL A 396 12.19 -9.90 8.29
CA VAL A 396 11.76 -10.35 9.61
C VAL A 396 12.83 -11.23 10.27
N ALA A 397 13.47 -12.14 9.51
CA ALA A 397 14.54 -12.99 10.04
C ALA A 397 15.78 -12.19 10.49
N ILE A 398 16.15 -11.12 9.77
CA ILE A 398 17.21 -10.18 10.19
C ILE A 398 16.80 -9.48 11.48
N PHE A 399 15.60 -8.91 11.55
CA PHE A 399 15.08 -8.23 12.73
C PHE A 399 15.07 -9.15 13.95
N GLN A 400 14.58 -10.38 13.80
CA GLN A 400 14.53 -11.38 14.88
C GLN A 400 15.89 -12.00 15.20
N LYS A 401 16.96 -11.65 14.46
CA LYS A 401 18.32 -12.19 14.62
C LYS A 401 18.39 -13.71 14.45
N THR A 402 17.45 -14.29 13.69
CA THR A 402 17.46 -15.70 13.32
C THR A 402 18.35 -15.97 12.10
N LYS A 403 18.66 -14.90 11.34
CA LYS A 403 19.68 -14.89 10.27
C LYS A 403 20.52 -13.62 10.36
N THR A 404 21.78 -13.72 9.95
CA THR A 404 22.58 -12.53 9.63
C THR A 404 22.10 -11.88 8.33
N PRO A 405 22.40 -10.60 8.06
CA PRO A 405 22.11 -10.00 6.77
C PRO A 405 22.69 -10.78 5.58
N GLU A 406 23.92 -11.30 5.70
CA GLU A 406 24.57 -12.12 4.69
C GLU A 406 23.78 -13.42 4.41
N GLU A 407 23.34 -14.11 5.47
CA GLU A 407 22.54 -15.35 5.34
C GLU A 407 21.16 -15.07 4.73
N ALA A 408 20.52 -13.95 5.08
CA ALA A 408 19.24 -13.56 4.55
C ALA A 408 19.32 -13.20 3.06
N PHE A 409 20.28 -12.37 2.66
CA PHE A 409 20.47 -12.01 1.26
C PHE A 409 21.03 -13.16 0.41
N GLN A 410 21.79 -14.10 0.99
CA GLN A 410 22.15 -15.34 0.31
C GLN A 410 20.91 -16.19 0.05
N ALA A 411 20.00 -16.31 1.02
CA ALA A 411 18.77 -17.05 0.83
C ALA A 411 17.88 -16.45 -0.28
N ILE A 412 17.80 -15.11 -0.37
CA ILE A 412 17.10 -14.42 -1.48
C ILE A 412 17.82 -14.73 -2.81
N GLN A 413 19.14 -14.70 -2.85
CA GLN A 413 19.92 -15.04 -4.05
C GLN A 413 19.64 -16.47 -4.52
N ASP A 414 19.61 -17.44 -3.60
CA ASP A 414 19.34 -18.84 -3.91
C ASP A 414 17.90 -19.01 -4.46
N TRP A 415 16.93 -18.30 -3.88
CA TRP A 415 15.55 -18.28 -4.36
C TRP A 415 15.46 -17.73 -5.80
N TYR A 416 16.17 -16.64 -6.11
CA TYR A 416 16.20 -16.05 -7.46
C TYR A 416 16.86 -16.98 -8.48
N GLN A 417 17.91 -17.71 -8.11
CA GLN A 417 18.54 -18.70 -8.98
C GLN A 417 17.56 -19.82 -9.36
N ASP A 418 16.81 -20.33 -8.37
CA ASP A 418 15.78 -21.35 -8.60
C ASP A 418 14.64 -20.80 -9.47
N TYR A 419 14.21 -19.58 -9.24
CA TYR A 419 13.19 -18.91 -10.04
C TYR A 419 13.61 -18.80 -11.51
N PHE A 420 14.79 -18.26 -11.80
CA PHE A 420 15.29 -18.13 -13.16
C PHE A 420 15.49 -19.49 -13.85
N ALA A 421 15.92 -20.51 -13.13
CA ALA A 421 16.05 -21.86 -13.68
C ALA A 421 14.68 -22.43 -14.10
N LYS A 422 13.64 -22.23 -13.28
CA LYS A 422 12.26 -22.63 -13.59
C LYS A 422 11.69 -21.87 -14.79
N GLU A 423 11.90 -20.56 -14.85
CA GLU A 423 11.42 -19.74 -15.97
C GLU A 423 12.13 -20.08 -17.29
N ALA A 424 13.42 -20.41 -17.25
CA ALA A 424 14.15 -20.89 -18.42
C ALA A 424 13.64 -22.27 -18.90
N ALA A 425 13.28 -23.16 -17.98
CA ALA A 425 12.71 -24.46 -18.33
C ALA A 425 11.34 -24.33 -19.01
N LYS A 426 10.45 -23.46 -18.48
CA LYS A 426 9.13 -23.19 -19.10
C LYS A 426 9.23 -22.64 -20.53
N LYS A 427 10.26 -21.81 -20.82
CA LYS A 427 10.48 -21.25 -22.17
C LYS A 427 11.07 -22.26 -23.16
N ALA A 428 11.59 -23.38 -22.68
CA ALA A 428 12.19 -24.45 -23.51
C ALA A 428 11.16 -25.54 -23.90
N GLU A 429 10.00 -25.58 -23.25
CA GLU A 429 8.84 -26.42 -23.57
C GLU A 429 7.94 -25.76 -24.64
#